data_cb4e9b357560c1c5190c3a4dc02c220f
#
_entry.id   cb4e9b357560c1c5190c3a4dc02c220f
#
_cell.length_a   1.000
_cell.length_b   1.000
_cell.length_c   1.000
_cell.angle_alpha   90.00
_cell.angle_beta   90.00
_cell.angle_gamma   90.00
#
_symmetry.space_group_name_H-M   'P 1'
#
loop_
_entity.id
_entity.type
_entity.pdbx_description
1 polymer ?
#
loop_
_entity_poly.entity_id
_entity_poly.type
_entity_poly.pdbx_seq_one_letter_code
_entity_poly.pdbx_strand_id
1 'polypeptide(L)'
;YSADNGHTWTDCSDGMRQKFASHPEQKQYQVRAIYRRKVVSNVESVTLETPTQMPNSDMEDWYYANAARSINTYFPWNENGSSFWNTNNDYTTRYRSKVNLFAAGANPYNSFPAVSYVVGGHSGLRAAELRNTGSGRGNTIANDVKDFNKVAGELFTGDVAVSTGGTDALPSGDHYTIDTNGRAFASRPTSMHFWYKYAPLKSDTWRAKLVLMDAAHEVIAEKELTASNSVSDWQEANVNLDFTDGTLYSKCAYIYVVFSSTVNAGANMPWERKDGYQLWEGDQLVNKNETRSFIGSILTIDDISLVYDK
;
A
#
# COMPACT_ATOMS: atom_id res chain seq x y z
N TYR A 1 -37.11 -13.81 0.30
CA TYR A 1 -35.90 -14.59 0.13
C TYR A 1 -35.98 -15.92 0.88
N SER A 2 -35.15 -16.83 0.47
CA SER A 2 -34.92 -18.11 1.17
C SER A 2 -33.43 -18.27 1.47
N ALA A 3 -33.10 -18.72 2.69
CA ALA A 3 -31.76 -19.07 3.11
C ALA A 3 -31.56 -20.61 3.23
N ASP A 4 -32.56 -21.38 2.93
CA ASP A 4 -32.62 -22.83 3.09
C ASP A 4 -32.95 -23.55 1.77
N ASN A 5 -32.45 -23.03 0.67
CA ASN A 5 -32.65 -23.59 -0.67
C ASN A 5 -34.12 -23.70 -1.11
N GLY A 6 -34.95 -22.75 -0.72
CA GLY A 6 -36.34 -22.65 -1.13
C GLY A 6 -37.33 -23.41 -0.25
N HIS A 7 -36.88 -24.01 0.85
CA HIS A 7 -37.78 -24.73 1.77
C HIS A 7 -38.66 -23.77 2.57
N THR A 8 -38.07 -22.67 3.04
CA THR A 8 -38.81 -21.57 3.67
C THR A 8 -38.57 -20.25 2.98
N TRP A 9 -39.54 -19.34 3.03
CA TRP A 9 -39.47 -18.04 2.40
C TRP A 9 -39.83 -16.94 3.38
N THR A 10 -38.95 -15.93 3.46
CA THR A 10 -39.15 -14.75 4.27
C THR A 10 -39.50 -13.58 3.37
N ASP A 11 -40.57 -12.84 3.73
CA ASP A 11 -40.95 -11.64 3.01
C ASP A 11 -39.94 -10.49 3.29
N CYS A 12 -39.54 -9.80 2.23
CA CYS A 12 -38.82 -8.57 2.36
C CYS A 12 -39.84 -7.44 2.54
N SER A 13 -39.76 -6.70 3.65
CA SER A 13 -40.66 -5.58 3.90
C SER A 13 -40.44 -4.44 2.91
N ASP A 14 -41.49 -3.71 2.62
CA ASP A 14 -41.49 -2.60 1.67
C ASP A 14 -40.39 -1.59 1.99
N GLY A 15 -39.57 -1.29 1.00
CA GLY A 15 -38.51 -0.30 1.09
C GLY A 15 -37.23 -0.76 1.80
N MET A 16 -37.22 -1.96 2.35
CA MET A 16 -35.96 -2.51 2.90
C MET A 16 -35.20 -3.33 1.86
N ARG A 17 -34.11 -2.79 1.46
CA ARG A 17 -33.03 -3.52 0.81
C ARG A 17 -32.41 -4.39 1.89
N GLN A 18 -32.82 -5.63 1.97
CA GLN A 18 -32.55 -6.49 3.11
C GLN A 18 -31.09 -6.78 3.27
N LYS A 19 -30.63 -6.67 4.49
CA LYS A 19 -29.41 -7.31 4.94
C LYS A 19 -29.66 -8.80 5.08
N PHE A 20 -28.99 -9.62 4.29
CA PHE A 20 -29.02 -11.08 4.43
C PHE A 20 -28.09 -11.57 5.56
N ALA A 21 -27.83 -10.74 6.52
CA ALA A 21 -26.78 -10.93 7.53
C ALA A 21 -27.18 -11.83 8.72
N SER A 22 -28.41 -12.34 8.76
CA SER A 22 -28.85 -13.14 9.90
C SER A 22 -28.31 -14.58 9.93
N HIS A 23 -27.63 -15.00 8.86
CA HIS A 23 -27.07 -16.35 8.73
C HIS A 23 -25.67 -16.28 8.12
N PRO A 24 -24.65 -15.89 8.88
CA PRO A 24 -23.30 -15.70 8.36
C PRO A 24 -22.65 -16.98 7.81
N GLU A 25 -23.12 -18.14 8.23
CA GLU A 25 -22.70 -19.45 7.69
C GLU A 25 -23.36 -19.79 6.35
N GLN A 26 -24.44 -19.13 6.01
CA GLN A 26 -25.20 -19.39 4.79
C GLN A 26 -24.63 -18.61 3.61
N LYS A 27 -24.06 -19.31 2.65
CA LYS A 27 -23.44 -18.71 1.46
C LYS A 27 -24.37 -18.58 0.26
N GLN A 28 -25.49 -19.30 0.23
CA GLN A 28 -26.43 -19.28 -0.88
C GLN A 28 -27.79 -18.81 -0.43
N TYR A 29 -28.32 -17.87 -1.19
CA TYR A 29 -29.67 -17.35 -1.01
C TYR A 29 -30.44 -17.47 -2.32
N GLN A 30 -31.73 -17.73 -2.20
CA GLN A 30 -32.66 -17.67 -3.32
C GLN A 30 -33.61 -16.49 -3.13
N VAL A 31 -33.90 -15.80 -4.21
CA VAL A 31 -34.82 -14.69 -4.24
C VAL A 31 -35.89 -14.90 -5.32
N ARG A 32 -37.11 -14.50 -5.03
CA ARG A 32 -38.23 -14.47 -6.00
C ARG A 32 -39.11 -13.27 -5.71
N ALA A 33 -39.76 -12.75 -6.73
CA ALA A 33 -40.80 -11.75 -6.58
C ALA A 33 -42.18 -12.38 -6.57
N ILE A 34 -43.09 -11.85 -5.75
CA ILE A 34 -44.50 -12.26 -5.71
C ILE A 34 -45.35 -11.04 -6.06
N TYR A 35 -46.02 -11.10 -7.23
CA TYR A 35 -46.90 -10.07 -7.68
C TYR A 35 -48.34 -10.34 -7.25
N ARG A 36 -48.96 -9.38 -6.56
CA ARG A 36 -50.33 -9.48 -6.06
C ARG A 36 -50.68 -10.77 -5.32
N ARG A 37 -49.71 -11.34 -4.64
CA ARG A 37 -49.81 -12.59 -3.88
C ARG A 37 -50.24 -13.83 -4.70
N LYS A 38 -50.12 -13.76 -6.03
CA LYS A 38 -50.63 -14.82 -6.93
C LYS A 38 -49.62 -15.30 -7.97
N VAL A 39 -48.81 -14.41 -8.45
CA VAL A 39 -47.83 -14.72 -9.51
C VAL A 39 -46.44 -14.67 -8.92
N VAL A 40 -45.74 -15.77 -9.00
CA VAL A 40 -44.36 -15.93 -8.50
C VAL A 40 -43.44 -15.83 -9.72
N SER A 41 -42.38 -15.02 -9.63
CA SER A 41 -41.32 -15.00 -10.64
C SER A 41 -40.51 -16.30 -10.63
N ASN A 42 -39.65 -16.47 -11.61
CA ASN A 42 -38.52 -17.40 -11.48
C ASN A 42 -37.73 -17.12 -10.20
N VAL A 43 -37.04 -18.14 -9.73
CA VAL A 43 -36.14 -18.08 -8.58
C VAL A 43 -34.74 -17.75 -9.11
N GLU A 44 -34.14 -16.71 -8.55
CA GLU A 44 -32.73 -16.39 -8.78
C GLU A 44 -31.92 -16.81 -7.55
N SER A 45 -30.75 -17.38 -7.79
CA SER A 45 -29.83 -17.81 -6.73
C SER A 45 -28.65 -16.87 -6.66
N VAL A 46 -28.33 -16.44 -5.45
CA VAL A 46 -27.14 -15.60 -5.15
C VAL A 46 -26.25 -16.35 -4.20
N THR A 47 -24.99 -16.47 -4.55
CA THR A 47 -23.94 -16.96 -3.65
C THR A 47 -23.19 -15.78 -3.07
N LEU A 48 -23.16 -15.69 -1.74
CA LEU A 48 -22.35 -14.68 -1.05
C LEU A 48 -20.91 -15.16 -0.95
N GLU A 49 -20.00 -14.25 -1.21
CA GLU A 49 -18.59 -14.52 -1.04
C GLU A 49 -18.20 -14.47 0.44
N THR A 50 -17.23 -15.30 0.83
CA THR A 50 -16.68 -15.24 2.19
C THR A 50 -15.75 -14.03 2.27
N PRO A 51 -15.94 -13.14 3.24
CA PRO A 51 -15.00 -12.03 3.47
C PRO A 51 -13.58 -12.56 3.67
N THR A 52 -12.61 -11.95 3.00
CA THR A 52 -11.20 -12.33 3.06
C THR A 52 -10.34 -11.14 3.47
N GLN A 53 -9.16 -11.41 4.03
CA GLN A 53 -8.14 -10.41 4.28
C GLN A 53 -7.12 -10.40 3.13
N MET A 54 -6.39 -9.30 3.00
CA MET A 54 -5.28 -9.22 2.06
C MET A 54 -4.13 -10.13 2.53
N PRO A 55 -3.44 -10.81 1.63
CA PRO A 55 -2.24 -11.57 1.99
C PRO A 55 -1.18 -10.67 2.63
N ASN A 56 -0.40 -11.22 3.59
CA ASN A 56 0.68 -10.51 4.28
C ASN A 56 0.27 -9.13 4.83
N SER A 57 -0.94 -9.01 5.33
CA SER A 57 -1.45 -7.76 5.89
C SER A 57 -0.90 -7.46 7.29
N ASP A 58 -0.28 -8.42 7.92
CA ASP A 58 0.51 -8.34 9.16
C ASP A 58 1.99 -7.98 8.92
N MET A 59 2.39 -7.71 7.68
CA MET A 59 3.73 -7.28 7.26
C MET A 59 4.89 -8.16 7.77
N GLU A 60 4.65 -9.44 8.00
CA GLU A 60 5.67 -10.38 8.50
C GLU A 60 6.50 -11.03 7.39
N ASP A 61 5.93 -11.17 6.18
CA ASP A 61 6.57 -11.84 5.05
C ASP A 61 7.40 -10.87 4.22
N TRP A 62 8.70 -11.05 4.28
CA TRP A 62 9.66 -10.25 3.52
C TRP A 62 10.79 -11.09 2.99
N TYR A 63 11.23 -10.80 1.76
CA TYR A 63 12.52 -11.24 1.27
C TYR A 63 13.27 -10.06 0.65
N TYR A 64 14.53 -10.24 0.40
CA TYR A 64 15.34 -9.27 -0.31
C TYR A 64 16.17 -9.95 -1.40
N ALA A 65 16.37 -9.25 -2.50
CA ALA A 65 17.29 -9.64 -3.55
C ALA A 65 18.34 -8.55 -3.73
N ASN A 66 19.55 -8.94 -4.11
CA ASN A 66 20.55 -7.97 -4.49
C ASN A 66 20.15 -7.32 -5.80
N ALA A 67 19.81 -6.05 -5.74
CA ALA A 67 19.71 -5.21 -6.92
C ALA A 67 21.11 -5.00 -7.54
N ALA A 68 21.16 -4.33 -8.67
CA ALA A 68 22.43 -4.01 -9.29
C ALA A 68 23.41 -3.40 -8.26
N ARG A 69 24.61 -4.01 -8.12
CA ARG A 69 25.74 -3.48 -7.34
C ARG A 69 25.60 -3.52 -5.81
N SER A 70 25.05 -4.58 -5.26
CA SER A 70 25.05 -4.87 -3.82
C SER A 70 24.19 -3.95 -2.97
N ILE A 71 23.10 -3.41 -3.51
CA ILE A 71 22.02 -2.79 -2.76
C ILE A 71 20.93 -3.84 -2.62
N ASN A 72 20.37 -3.99 -1.43
CA ASN A 72 19.24 -4.87 -1.21
C ASN A 72 17.95 -4.17 -1.67
N THR A 73 17.18 -4.86 -2.49
CA THR A 73 15.80 -4.50 -2.82
C THR A 73 14.89 -5.37 -1.99
N TYR A 74 14.01 -4.77 -1.21
CA TYR A 74 13.10 -5.47 -0.31
C TYR A 74 11.74 -5.63 -0.97
N PHE A 75 11.15 -6.80 -0.76
CA PHE A 75 9.85 -7.19 -1.30
C PHE A 75 8.95 -7.66 -0.17
N PRO A 76 7.71 -7.13 -0.06
CA PRO A 76 6.77 -7.46 1.01
C PRO A 76 6.00 -8.75 0.72
N TRP A 77 6.72 -9.84 0.44
CA TRP A 77 6.22 -11.21 0.29
C TRP A 77 7.35 -12.21 0.44
N ASN A 78 7.04 -13.47 0.71
CA ASN A 78 8.04 -14.55 0.73
C ASN A 78 8.61 -14.79 -0.68
N GLU A 79 9.88 -15.15 -0.78
CA GLU A 79 10.60 -15.35 -2.05
C GLU A 79 9.87 -16.24 -3.07
N ASN A 80 9.13 -17.23 -2.59
CA ASN A 80 8.31 -18.12 -3.43
C ASN A 80 6.81 -17.78 -3.35
N GLY A 81 6.46 -16.65 -2.78
CA GLY A 81 5.10 -16.21 -2.54
C GLY A 81 4.51 -15.38 -3.69
N SER A 82 3.27 -15.00 -3.51
CA SER A 82 2.55 -14.12 -4.44
C SER A 82 2.83 -12.66 -4.15
N SER A 83 3.13 -11.88 -5.16
CA SER A 83 3.34 -10.44 -5.07
C SER A 83 2.02 -9.67 -4.98
N PHE A 84 1.25 -9.85 -3.91
CA PHE A 84 0.03 -9.07 -3.70
C PHE A 84 0.35 -7.60 -3.44
N TRP A 85 1.24 -7.36 -2.48
CA TRP A 85 1.84 -6.06 -2.22
C TRP A 85 3.04 -5.80 -3.12
N ASN A 86 3.36 -4.54 -3.34
CA ASN A 86 4.55 -4.11 -4.07
C ASN A 86 5.08 -2.78 -3.50
N THR A 87 6.24 -2.37 -3.96
CA THR A 87 6.91 -1.14 -3.54
C THR A 87 7.53 -0.45 -4.74
N ASN A 88 7.93 0.80 -4.58
CA ASN A 88 8.71 1.51 -5.59
C ASN A 88 10.23 1.28 -5.46
N ASN A 89 10.65 0.22 -4.78
CA ASN A 89 12.06 -0.10 -4.56
C ASN A 89 12.84 -0.37 -5.85
N ASP A 90 12.22 -1.00 -6.84
CA ASP A 90 12.86 -1.25 -8.13
C ASP A 90 13.36 0.05 -8.80
N TYR A 91 12.69 1.14 -8.54
CA TYR A 91 13.13 2.46 -8.98
C TYR A 91 14.22 3.02 -8.08
N THR A 92 14.05 2.97 -6.76
CA THR A 92 14.96 3.63 -5.81
C THR A 92 16.29 2.91 -5.62
N THR A 93 16.33 1.58 -5.82
CA THR A 93 17.55 0.76 -5.68
C THR A 93 18.26 0.48 -6.99
N ARG A 94 17.73 0.96 -8.10
CA ARG A 94 18.23 0.64 -9.45
C ARG A 94 19.66 1.07 -9.70
N TYR A 95 20.06 2.21 -9.16
CA TYR A 95 21.38 2.78 -9.38
C TYR A 95 22.16 2.85 -8.07
N ARG A 96 23.27 2.16 -8.02
CA ARG A 96 24.28 2.42 -7.00
C ARG A 96 25.09 3.65 -7.41
N SER A 97 25.37 4.53 -6.45
CA SER A 97 26.35 5.57 -6.70
C SER A 97 27.71 4.96 -7.00
N LYS A 98 28.29 5.27 -8.14
CA LYS A 98 29.69 5.01 -8.40
C LYS A 98 30.52 5.97 -7.60
N VAL A 99 31.44 5.45 -6.79
CA VAL A 99 32.54 6.26 -6.27
C VAL A 99 33.27 6.83 -7.47
N ASN A 100 33.22 8.13 -7.67
CA ASN A 100 34.12 8.75 -8.60
C ASN A 100 35.48 8.86 -7.91
N LEU A 101 36.39 7.95 -8.24
CA LEU A 101 37.75 7.91 -7.70
C LEU A 101 38.55 9.20 -7.91
N PHE A 102 38.09 10.06 -8.78
CA PHE A 102 38.73 11.36 -9.10
C PHE A 102 38.13 12.57 -8.37
N ALA A 103 37.03 12.40 -7.67
CA ALA A 103 36.43 13.44 -6.83
C ALA A 103 36.94 13.28 -5.40
N ALA A 104 38.13 13.81 -5.13
CA ALA A 104 38.68 13.83 -3.77
C ALA A 104 37.71 14.54 -2.82
N GLY A 105 37.18 13.79 -1.84
CA GLY A 105 36.31 14.30 -0.77
C GLY A 105 34.82 14.13 -0.97
N ALA A 106 34.35 13.51 -2.03
CA ALA A 106 32.93 13.13 -2.16
C ALA A 106 32.74 11.72 -1.61
N ASN A 107 32.15 11.59 -0.41
CA ASN A 107 31.65 10.31 0.05
C ASN A 107 30.44 9.95 -0.78
N PRO A 108 30.44 8.79 -1.45
CA PRO A 108 29.28 8.35 -2.20
C PRO A 108 28.15 8.00 -1.21
N TYR A 109 27.01 8.60 -1.39
CA TYR A 109 25.80 8.14 -0.70
C TYR A 109 25.21 7.00 -1.51
N ASN A 110 24.90 5.90 -0.86
CA ASN A 110 24.21 4.81 -1.52
C ASN A 110 22.74 5.19 -1.75
N SER A 111 22.15 4.74 -2.85
CA SER A 111 20.70 4.70 -2.97
C SER A 111 20.19 3.64 -2.00
N PHE A 112 19.11 3.96 -1.30
CA PHE A 112 18.49 3.06 -0.35
C PHE A 112 17.11 2.66 -0.83
N PRO A 113 16.60 1.48 -0.44
CA PRO A 113 15.21 1.15 -0.67
C PRO A 113 14.31 2.17 0.02
N ALA A 114 13.27 2.59 -0.69
CA ALA A 114 12.27 3.48 -0.13
C ALA A 114 11.38 2.78 0.90
N VAL A 115 11.27 1.46 0.79
CA VAL A 115 10.48 0.61 1.68
C VAL A 115 11.31 -0.59 2.10
N SER A 116 11.33 -0.88 3.40
CA SER A 116 11.91 -2.09 3.97
C SER A 116 11.09 -2.53 5.18
N TYR A 117 11.38 -3.68 5.76
CA TYR A 117 10.84 -3.98 7.08
C TYR A 117 11.72 -3.35 8.18
N VAL A 118 11.12 -3.14 9.34
CA VAL A 118 11.82 -2.87 10.60
C VAL A 118 11.44 -3.94 11.62
N VAL A 119 12.36 -4.19 12.55
CA VAL A 119 12.09 -5.09 13.68
C VAL A 119 11.33 -4.34 14.77
N GLY A 120 10.35 -5.00 15.36
CA GLY A 120 9.48 -4.43 16.39
C GLY A 120 8.15 -3.95 15.80
N GLY A 121 7.37 -4.88 15.22
CA GLY A 121 6.01 -4.65 14.78
C GLY A 121 5.07 -4.21 15.90
N HIS A 122 3.86 -3.82 15.54
CA HIS A 122 2.76 -3.62 16.50
C HIS A 122 2.34 -4.97 17.08
N SER A 123 2.12 -5.95 16.21
CA SER A 123 2.11 -7.35 16.57
C SER A 123 3.22 -8.08 15.80
N GLY A 124 3.58 -9.30 16.20
CA GLY A 124 4.63 -10.03 15.53
C GLY A 124 6.04 -9.43 15.66
N LEU A 125 6.87 -9.65 14.64
CA LEU A 125 8.29 -9.28 14.66
C LEU A 125 8.61 -8.09 13.76
N ARG A 126 7.85 -7.86 12.71
CA ARG A 126 8.19 -6.91 11.64
C ARG A 126 7.05 -5.94 11.38
N ALA A 127 7.40 -4.81 10.81
CA ALA A 127 6.49 -3.82 10.27
C ALA A 127 7.07 -3.25 8.97
N ALA A 128 6.25 -2.70 8.09
CA ALA A 128 6.70 -2.00 6.91
C ALA A 128 7.14 -0.57 7.26
N GLU A 129 8.36 -0.20 6.90
CA GLU A 129 8.87 1.17 7.02
C GLU A 129 9.01 1.80 5.63
N LEU A 130 8.31 2.92 5.43
CA LEU A 130 8.30 3.72 4.22
C LEU A 130 9.02 5.03 4.52
N ARG A 131 10.01 5.40 3.69
CA ARG A 131 10.80 6.60 3.92
C ARG A 131 10.94 7.45 2.67
N ASN A 132 10.96 8.76 2.86
CA ASN A 132 11.36 9.66 1.80
C ASN A 132 12.81 9.39 1.45
N THR A 133 13.11 9.18 0.17
CA THR A 133 14.45 8.89 -0.32
C THR A 133 14.72 9.60 -1.65
N GLY A 134 15.90 9.42 -2.19
CA GLY A 134 16.25 9.87 -3.53
C GLY A 134 16.56 8.68 -4.42
N SER A 135 16.24 8.77 -5.70
CA SER A 135 16.68 7.80 -6.70
C SER A 135 17.91 8.28 -7.45
N GLY A 136 18.67 7.31 -7.98
CA GLY A 136 19.82 7.59 -8.81
C GLY A 136 21.10 7.90 -8.03
N ARG A 137 22.06 8.52 -8.69
CA ARG A 137 23.32 8.96 -8.07
C ARG A 137 23.12 10.01 -6.99
N GLY A 138 21.98 10.41 -6.79
CA GLY A 138 21.55 11.53 -6.12
C GLY A 138 21.78 11.67 -4.70
N ASN A 139 21.96 10.67 -4.06
CA ASN A 139 22.35 10.75 -2.67
C ASN A 139 23.83 11.11 -2.51
N THR A 140 24.59 11.24 -3.60
CA THR A 140 26.06 11.30 -3.52
C THR A 140 26.72 12.60 -3.79
N ILE A 141 26.06 13.55 -4.41
CA ILE A 141 26.73 14.81 -4.75
C ILE A 141 26.31 15.86 -3.73
N ALA A 142 27.21 16.07 -2.78
CA ALA A 142 26.99 16.89 -1.58
C ALA A 142 26.56 18.34 -1.81
N ASN A 143 26.70 18.87 -3.01
CA ASN A 143 26.48 20.27 -3.29
C ASN A 143 25.36 20.57 -4.29
N ASP A 144 24.84 19.57 -4.97
CA ASP A 144 23.82 19.76 -6.00
C ASP A 144 22.59 18.84 -5.78
N VAL A 145 21.91 19.09 -4.69
CA VAL A 145 20.62 18.46 -4.35
C VAL A 145 19.51 18.84 -5.36
N LYS A 146 19.84 19.62 -6.37
CA LYS A 146 18.86 20.17 -7.31
C LYS A 146 18.30 19.16 -8.30
N ASP A 147 19.04 18.10 -8.59
CA ASP A 147 18.74 17.22 -9.73
C ASP A 147 18.29 15.82 -9.32
N PHE A 148 17.88 15.63 -8.07
CA PHE A 148 17.44 14.33 -7.62
C PHE A 148 15.95 14.18 -7.71
N ASN A 149 15.55 13.03 -8.23
CA ASN A 149 14.21 12.57 -8.07
C ASN A 149 14.02 12.18 -6.60
N LYS A 150 13.51 13.11 -5.83
CA LYS A 150 13.04 12.86 -4.48
C LYS A 150 11.79 12.02 -4.55
N VAL A 151 11.77 10.90 -3.84
CA VAL A 151 10.78 9.86 -3.98
C VAL A 151 10.20 9.53 -2.62
N ALA A 152 8.87 9.50 -2.53
CA ALA A 152 8.19 8.93 -1.38
C ALA A 152 8.46 7.43 -1.29
N GLY A 153 8.51 6.87 -0.10
CA GLY A 153 8.35 5.44 0.08
C GLY A 153 6.90 5.08 -0.15
N GLU A 154 6.64 4.13 -1.04
CA GLU A 154 5.31 3.70 -1.39
C GLU A 154 5.17 2.18 -1.30
N LEU A 155 4.18 1.74 -0.51
CA LEU A 155 3.72 0.37 -0.39
C LEU A 155 2.30 0.29 -0.97
N PHE A 156 2.07 -0.59 -1.93
CA PHE A 156 0.79 -0.63 -2.64
C PHE A 156 0.42 -2.04 -3.12
N THR A 157 -0.85 -2.24 -3.41
CA THR A 157 -1.35 -3.45 -4.08
C THR A 157 -1.43 -3.19 -5.58
N GLY A 158 -0.53 -3.78 -6.37
CA GLY A 158 -0.46 -3.51 -7.80
C GLY A 158 0.92 -3.81 -8.36
N ASP A 159 1.14 -3.46 -9.61
CA ASP A 159 2.42 -3.59 -10.28
C ASP A 159 3.10 -2.22 -10.43
N VAL A 160 4.41 -2.24 -10.58
CA VAL A 160 5.21 -1.06 -10.86
C VAL A 160 5.98 -1.26 -12.15
N ALA A 161 5.91 -0.27 -13.02
CA ALA A 161 6.73 -0.21 -14.22
C ALA A 161 7.79 0.88 -14.06
N VAL A 162 9.04 0.53 -14.28
CA VAL A 162 10.16 1.48 -14.26
C VAL A 162 10.61 1.76 -15.68
N SER A 163 10.51 3.01 -16.10
CA SER A 163 11.00 3.48 -17.39
C SER A 163 12.40 4.05 -17.24
N THR A 164 13.29 3.65 -18.14
CA THR A 164 14.70 4.04 -18.15
C THR A 164 14.98 4.95 -19.32
N GLY A 165 14.93 6.23 -19.12
CA GLY A 165 15.36 7.23 -20.10
C GLY A 165 16.74 7.81 -19.82
N GLY A 166 17.29 7.51 -18.65
CA GLY A 166 18.55 8.04 -18.19
C GLY A 166 19.73 7.10 -18.33
N THR A 167 20.92 7.65 -18.12
CA THR A 167 22.14 6.86 -17.97
C THR A 167 22.45 6.69 -16.47
N ASP A 168 23.31 5.73 -16.12
CA ASP A 168 23.88 5.58 -14.76
C ASP A 168 24.40 6.89 -14.15
N ALA A 169 24.64 7.89 -14.97
CA ALA A 169 25.20 9.17 -14.61
C ALA A 169 24.15 10.24 -14.29
N LEU A 170 23.03 10.22 -14.99
CA LEU A 170 21.97 11.20 -14.90
C LEU A 170 20.63 10.46 -15.08
N PRO A 171 19.96 10.07 -14.01
CA PRO A 171 18.64 9.46 -14.11
C PRO A 171 17.52 10.47 -14.45
N SER A 172 17.88 11.61 -15.02
CA SER A 172 16.96 12.67 -15.42
C SER A 172 16.06 12.25 -16.58
N GLY A 173 15.18 11.39 -16.41
CA GLY A 173 14.29 10.78 -17.42
C GLY A 173 13.79 9.45 -16.96
N ASP A 174 14.39 8.90 -15.90
CA ASP A 174 13.87 7.72 -15.25
C ASP A 174 12.64 8.11 -14.42
N HIS A 175 11.62 7.33 -14.57
CA HIS A 175 10.40 7.46 -13.78
C HIS A 175 9.81 6.08 -13.52
N TYR A 176 8.92 6.00 -12.56
CA TYR A 176 8.12 4.81 -12.33
C TYR A 176 6.63 5.16 -12.41
N THR A 177 5.85 4.16 -12.74
CA THR A 177 4.40 4.25 -12.77
C THR A 177 3.83 3.08 -12.00
N ILE A 178 2.96 3.37 -11.05
CA ILE A 178 2.21 2.36 -10.31
C ILE A 178 0.95 2.03 -11.10
N ASP A 179 0.70 0.75 -11.31
CA ASP A 179 -0.56 0.29 -11.86
C ASP A 179 -1.65 0.37 -10.77
N THR A 180 -2.53 1.33 -10.91
CA THR A 180 -3.63 1.58 -9.99
C THR A 180 -4.85 0.67 -10.21
N ASN A 181 -4.80 -0.25 -11.18
CA ASN A 181 -5.82 -1.29 -11.35
C ASN A 181 -5.85 -2.28 -10.18
N GLY A 182 -4.83 -2.26 -9.34
CA GLY A 182 -4.80 -3.04 -8.11
C GLY A 182 -4.64 -4.54 -8.31
N ARG A 183 -5.13 -5.31 -7.34
CA ARG A 183 -5.08 -6.77 -7.34
C ARG A 183 -6.48 -7.36 -7.34
N ALA A 184 -6.63 -8.54 -7.95
CA ALA A 184 -7.90 -9.27 -7.92
C ALA A 184 -8.35 -9.51 -6.47
N PHE A 185 -9.53 -9.07 -6.14
CA PHE A 185 -10.08 -9.14 -4.79
C PHE A 185 -11.60 -9.05 -4.83
N ALA A 186 -12.25 -10.15 -4.54
CA ALA A 186 -13.71 -10.24 -4.70
C ALA A 186 -14.50 -9.76 -3.47
N SER A 187 -13.86 -9.70 -2.28
CA SER A 187 -14.51 -9.25 -1.06
C SER A 187 -14.69 -7.73 -1.05
N ARG A 188 -15.76 -7.26 -0.42
CA ARG A 188 -16.15 -5.86 -0.38
C ARG A 188 -16.14 -5.32 1.06
N PRO A 189 -14.99 -4.87 1.56
CA PRO A 189 -14.88 -4.28 2.89
C PRO A 189 -15.60 -2.93 2.95
N THR A 190 -16.00 -2.54 4.15
CA THR A 190 -16.54 -1.20 4.44
C THR A 190 -15.48 -0.24 4.97
N SER A 191 -14.38 -0.79 5.51
CA SER A 191 -13.23 0.01 5.94
C SER A 191 -11.95 -0.81 5.94
N MET A 192 -10.84 -0.09 6.03
CA MET A 192 -9.51 -0.63 6.28
C MET A 192 -8.96 -0.01 7.57
N HIS A 193 -8.50 -0.84 8.48
CA HIS A 193 -7.79 -0.46 9.70
C HIS A 193 -6.32 -0.81 9.56
N PHE A 194 -5.45 -0.03 10.18
CA PHE A 194 -4.02 -0.32 10.27
C PHE A 194 -3.40 0.40 11.45
N TRP A 195 -2.28 -0.11 11.92
CA TRP A 195 -1.48 0.54 12.94
C TRP A 195 -0.32 1.28 12.29
N TYR A 196 0.01 2.46 12.82
CA TYR A 196 1.07 3.27 12.24
C TYR A 196 1.87 4.04 13.28
N LYS A 197 3.11 4.39 12.87
CA LYS A 197 3.93 5.44 13.48
C LYS A 197 4.33 6.40 12.39
N TYR A 198 4.54 7.66 12.73
CA TYR A 198 4.99 8.65 11.76
C TYR A 198 5.99 9.63 12.37
N ALA A 199 7.15 9.76 11.73
CA ALA A 199 8.17 10.74 12.03
C ALA A 199 8.25 11.74 10.86
N PRO A 200 7.41 12.80 10.86
CA PRO A 200 7.45 13.81 9.81
C PRO A 200 8.74 14.62 9.88
N LEU A 201 9.32 14.90 8.74
CA LEU A 201 10.31 15.94 8.62
C LEU A 201 9.61 17.26 8.34
N LYS A 202 9.81 18.26 9.22
CA LYS A 202 9.08 19.54 9.18
C LYS A 202 7.58 19.32 9.31
N SER A 203 6.77 19.84 8.41
CA SER A 203 5.32 19.70 8.38
C SER A 203 4.83 18.76 7.27
N ASP A 204 5.55 17.67 7.07
CA ASP A 204 5.18 16.69 6.04
C ASP A 204 3.94 15.89 6.44
N THR A 205 3.32 15.27 5.45
CA THR A 205 2.03 14.59 5.59
C THR A 205 2.10 13.24 4.88
N TRP A 206 1.79 12.16 5.57
CA TRP A 206 1.65 10.83 4.97
C TRP A 206 0.25 10.63 4.37
N ARG A 207 0.11 9.58 3.58
CA ARG A 207 -1.13 9.21 2.91
C ARG A 207 -1.38 7.71 2.98
N ALA A 208 -2.65 7.33 3.20
CA ALA A 208 -3.20 6.01 2.92
C ALA A 208 -4.44 6.16 2.04
N LYS A 209 -4.57 5.33 1.02
CA LYS A 209 -5.74 5.32 0.14
C LYS A 209 -6.23 3.89 -0.06
N LEU A 210 -7.54 3.71 -0.03
CA LEU A 210 -8.24 2.47 -0.35
C LEU A 210 -9.19 2.73 -1.50
N VAL A 211 -9.14 1.87 -2.53
CA VAL A 211 -10.04 1.91 -3.69
C VAL A 211 -10.57 0.51 -3.95
N LEU A 212 -11.86 0.39 -4.11
CA LEU A 212 -12.52 -0.83 -4.59
C LEU A 212 -13.04 -0.59 -6.01
N MET A 213 -12.83 -1.58 -6.88
CA MET A 213 -13.22 -1.49 -8.29
C MET A 213 -13.99 -2.74 -8.70
N ASP A 214 -14.84 -2.58 -9.70
CA ASP A 214 -15.56 -3.68 -10.35
C ASP A 214 -14.70 -4.40 -11.41
N ALA A 215 -15.30 -5.35 -12.12
CA ALA A 215 -14.61 -6.13 -13.16
C ALA A 215 -14.18 -5.30 -14.40
N ALA A 216 -14.73 -4.11 -14.56
CA ALA A 216 -14.34 -3.16 -15.61
C ALA A 216 -13.32 -2.11 -15.11
N HIS A 217 -12.82 -2.25 -13.88
CA HIS A 217 -11.98 -1.28 -13.15
C HIS A 217 -12.67 0.07 -12.91
N GLU A 218 -14.00 0.10 -12.93
CA GLU A 218 -14.75 1.27 -12.48
C GLU A 218 -14.77 1.35 -10.96
N VAL A 219 -14.54 2.55 -10.43
CA VAL A 219 -14.46 2.75 -8.97
C VAL A 219 -15.82 2.55 -8.32
N ILE A 220 -15.91 1.62 -7.39
CA ILE A 220 -17.08 1.37 -6.55
C ILE A 220 -17.11 2.33 -5.36
N ALA A 221 -15.99 2.42 -4.68
CA ALA A 221 -15.77 3.33 -3.55
C ALA A 221 -14.29 3.61 -3.38
N GLU A 222 -13.96 4.81 -2.94
CA GLU A 222 -12.60 5.18 -2.60
C GLU A 222 -12.57 6.14 -1.41
N LYS A 223 -11.47 6.07 -0.66
CA LYS A 223 -11.20 7.01 0.42
C LYS A 223 -9.72 7.20 0.60
N GLU A 224 -9.33 8.43 0.84
CA GLU A 224 -7.98 8.81 1.22
C GLU A 224 -7.97 9.36 2.64
N LEU A 225 -6.94 8.98 3.39
CA LEU A 225 -6.62 9.49 4.72
C LEU A 225 -5.22 10.07 4.70
N THR A 226 -5.06 11.24 5.29
CA THR A 226 -3.76 11.92 5.44
C THR A 226 -3.61 12.45 6.85
N ALA A 227 -2.38 12.45 7.38
CA ALA A 227 -2.07 13.11 8.64
C ALA A 227 -0.62 13.59 8.67
N SER A 228 -0.36 14.63 9.48
CA SER A 228 0.94 15.28 9.59
C SER A 228 1.53 15.24 11.00
N ASN A 229 0.78 14.79 11.99
CA ASN A 229 1.24 14.74 13.38
C ASN A 229 2.33 13.69 13.55
N SER A 230 3.36 14.01 14.33
CA SER A 230 4.33 13.02 14.78
C SER A 230 3.68 12.01 15.72
N VAL A 231 3.90 10.73 15.46
CA VAL A 231 3.36 9.60 16.21
C VAL A 231 4.50 8.64 16.51
N SER A 232 4.96 8.61 17.78
CA SER A 232 6.08 7.77 18.24
C SER A 232 5.65 6.38 18.67
N ASP A 233 4.46 6.26 19.22
CA ASP A 233 3.86 5.01 19.65
C ASP A 233 2.84 4.52 18.63
N TRP A 234 2.60 3.22 18.58
CA TRP A 234 1.62 2.67 17.68
C TRP A 234 0.24 3.29 17.88
N GLN A 235 -0.33 3.80 16.81
CA GLN A 235 -1.67 4.38 16.76
C GLN A 235 -2.48 3.72 15.65
N GLU A 236 -3.74 3.43 15.94
CA GLU A 236 -4.69 2.93 14.95
C GLU A 236 -5.21 4.04 14.05
N ALA A 237 -5.38 3.73 12.78
CA ALA A 237 -6.05 4.59 11.79
C ALA A 237 -7.08 3.80 10.98
N ASN A 238 -8.11 4.49 10.52
CA ASN A 238 -9.24 3.91 9.83
C ASN A 238 -9.53 4.66 8.53
N VAL A 239 -9.65 3.93 7.43
CA VAL A 239 -10.11 4.43 6.14
C VAL A 239 -11.50 3.88 5.87
N ASN A 240 -12.52 4.67 6.18
CA ASN A 240 -13.92 4.26 6.02
C ASN A 240 -14.42 4.60 4.61
N LEU A 241 -14.96 3.62 3.90
CA LEU A 241 -15.51 3.80 2.56
C LEU A 241 -16.96 4.28 2.61
N ASP A 242 -17.26 5.24 1.77
CA ASP A 242 -18.61 5.75 1.55
C ASP A 242 -19.15 5.21 0.22
N PHE A 243 -20.17 4.34 0.27
CA PHE A 243 -20.81 3.80 -0.92
C PHE A 243 -21.99 4.69 -1.35
N THR A 244 -22.01 5.05 -2.62
CA THR A 244 -23.12 5.80 -3.20
C THR A 244 -24.28 4.86 -3.60
N ASP A 245 -25.48 5.40 -3.78
CA ASP A 245 -26.64 4.62 -4.23
C ASP A 245 -26.38 3.87 -5.55
N GLY A 246 -25.60 4.45 -6.45
CA GLY A 246 -25.24 3.84 -7.74
C GLY A 246 -24.31 2.65 -7.62
N THR A 247 -23.49 2.61 -6.58
CA THR A 247 -22.46 1.57 -6.37
C THR A 247 -22.75 0.64 -5.19
N LEU A 248 -23.84 0.87 -4.48
CA LEU A 248 -24.18 0.14 -3.25
C LEU A 248 -24.23 -1.39 -3.42
N TYR A 249 -24.58 -1.87 -4.62
CA TYR A 249 -24.68 -3.31 -4.94
C TYR A 249 -23.66 -3.78 -5.97
N SER A 250 -22.70 -2.95 -6.35
CA SER A 250 -21.65 -3.33 -7.28
C SER A 250 -20.78 -4.42 -6.68
N LYS A 251 -20.44 -5.44 -7.47
CA LYS A 251 -19.51 -6.49 -7.05
C LYS A 251 -18.10 -5.95 -7.12
N CYS A 252 -17.35 -6.16 -6.04
CA CYS A 252 -15.92 -5.91 -6.03
C CYS A 252 -15.18 -7.00 -6.83
N ALA A 253 -14.23 -6.60 -7.63
CA ALA A 253 -13.34 -7.49 -8.37
C ALA A 253 -11.87 -7.16 -8.16
N TYR A 254 -11.57 -5.90 -7.80
CA TYR A 254 -10.19 -5.45 -7.56
C TYR A 254 -10.13 -4.51 -6.36
N ILE A 255 -8.97 -4.58 -5.66
CA ILE A 255 -8.63 -3.68 -4.57
C ILE A 255 -7.29 -2.98 -4.88
N TYR A 256 -7.27 -1.67 -4.71
CA TYR A 256 -6.04 -0.89 -4.72
C TYR A 256 -5.87 -0.20 -3.39
N VAL A 257 -4.76 -0.49 -2.74
CA VAL A 257 -4.34 0.15 -1.49
C VAL A 257 -2.99 0.79 -1.74
N VAL A 258 -2.78 2.00 -1.27
CA VAL A 258 -1.46 2.63 -1.27
C VAL A 258 -1.22 3.38 0.03
N PHE A 259 -0.04 3.16 0.59
CA PHE A 259 0.54 3.96 1.66
C PHE A 259 1.73 4.73 1.10
N SER A 260 1.86 5.98 1.47
CA SER A 260 2.96 6.83 1.02
C SER A 260 3.53 7.63 2.20
N SER A 261 4.85 7.65 2.31
CA SER A 261 5.55 8.39 3.38
C SER A 261 5.35 9.89 3.31
N THR A 262 4.91 10.42 2.16
CA THR A 262 4.59 11.83 1.95
C THR A 262 3.59 12.04 0.82
N VAL A 263 2.76 13.07 0.93
CA VAL A 263 1.93 13.58 -0.18
C VAL A 263 2.72 14.56 -1.07
N ASN A 264 3.90 15.02 -0.62
CA ASN A 264 4.73 15.99 -1.30
C ASN A 264 5.78 15.27 -2.14
N ALA A 265 5.51 15.04 -3.43
CA ALA A 265 6.46 14.41 -4.33
C ALA A 265 7.43 15.43 -4.96
N GLY A 266 8.57 14.95 -5.44
CA GLY A 266 9.54 15.72 -6.21
C GLY A 266 10.18 16.85 -5.42
N ALA A 267 10.28 18.03 -6.00
CA ALA A 267 11.00 19.16 -5.45
C ALA A 267 10.51 19.64 -4.08
N ASN A 268 9.21 19.46 -3.81
CA ASN A 268 8.57 19.89 -2.56
C ASN A 268 8.70 18.90 -1.42
N MET A 269 9.22 17.70 -1.66
CA MET A 269 9.37 16.68 -0.63
C MET A 269 10.36 17.18 0.44
N PRO A 270 9.98 17.19 1.73
CA PRO A 270 10.87 17.52 2.82
C PRO A 270 12.06 16.56 2.87
N TRP A 271 13.24 17.12 2.91
CA TRP A 271 14.48 16.37 2.98
C TRP A 271 15.57 17.17 3.65
N GLU A 272 16.39 16.55 4.48
CA GLU A 272 17.55 17.20 5.09
C GLU A 272 18.74 16.24 5.16
N ARG A 273 19.92 16.83 5.24
CA ARG A 273 21.15 16.10 5.49
C ARG A 273 21.40 16.04 6.98
N LYS A 274 21.72 14.86 7.48
CA LYS A 274 22.05 14.64 8.89
C LYS A 274 23.36 13.86 9.01
N ASP A 275 24.31 14.44 9.72
CA ASP A 275 25.58 13.76 9.99
C ASP A 275 25.40 12.72 11.09
N GLY A 276 26.05 11.58 10.94
CA GLY A 276 26.00 10.47 11.90
C GLY A 276 24.67 9.74 12.01
N TYR A 277 23.73 9.99 11.08
CA TYR A 277 22.47 9.26 11.07
C TYR A 277 22.69 7.80 10.65
N GLN A 278 22.20 6.88 11.48
CA GLN A 278 22.24 5.45 11.20
C GLN A 278 20.98 5.06 10.43
N LEU A 279 21.20 4.46 9.26
CA LEU A 279 20.12 3.93 8.45
C LEU A 279 20.06 2.41 8.60
N TRP A 280 18.93 1.93 9.05
CA TRP A 280 18.63 0.51 9.22
C TRP A 280 17.68 0.04 8.14
N GLU A 281 17.93 -1.16 7.63
CA GLU A 281 17.06 -1.89 6.74
C GLU A 281 16.85 -3.28 7.36
N GLY A 282 15.66 -3.50 7.88
CA GLY A 282 15.41 -4.65 8.73
C GLY A 282 16.32 -4.62 9.96
N ASP A 283 17.13 -5.66 10.13
CA ASP A 283 18.13 -5.81 11.18
C ASP A 283 19.55 -5.38 10.77
N GLN A 284 19.69 -4.86 9.53
CA GLN A 284 20.99 -4.50 8.96
C GLN A 284 21.25 -3.00 9.01
N LEU A 285 22.38 -2.61 9.59
CA LEU A 285 22.88 -1.25 9.50
C LEU A 285 23.61 -1.07 8.16
N VAL A 286 22.97 -0.34 7.22
CA VAL A 286 23.44 -0.25 5.83
C VAL A 286 24.44 0.86 5.56
N ASN A 287 24.49 1.89 6.42
CA ASN A 287 25.40 3.01 6.25
C ASN A 287 26.54 3.04 7.28
N LYS A 288 27.10 1.88 7.63
CA LYS A 288 28.15 1.73 8.67
C LYS A 288 29.35 2.68 8.55
N ASN A 289 29.70 3.02 7.30
CA ASN A 289 30.89 3.82 7.00
C ASN A 289 30.55 5.22 6.50
N GLU A 290 29.28 5.61 6.58
CA GLU A 290 28.84 6.90 6.06
C GLU A 290 28.63 7.88 7.20
N THR A 291 29.28 9.03 7.09
CA THR A 291 29.15 10.12 8.07
C THR A 291 27.99 11.04 7.76
N ARG A 292 27.33 10.85 6.61
CA ARG A 292 26.28 11.73 6.10
C ARG A 292 25.19 10.93 5.45
N SER A 293 23.96 11.19 5.86
CA SER A 293 22.77 10.59 5.27
C SER A 293 21.73 11.67 5.00
N PHE A 294 20.96 11.47 3.96
CA PHE A 294 19.75 12.27 3.75
C PHE A 294 18.60 11.53 4.39
N ILE A 295 17.83 12.27 5.15
CA ILE A 295 16.61 11.79 5.80
C ILE A 295 15.43 12.62 5.33
N GLY A 296 14.30 11.94 5.26
CA GLY A 296 13.00 12.57 5.08
C GLY A 296 12.02 12.02 6.10
N SER A 297 10.76 12.16 5.83
CA SER A 297 9.70 11.59 6.68
C SER A 297 9.71 10.07 6.61
N ILE A 298 9.33 9.44 7.72
CA ILE A 298 9.26 7.99 7.87
C ILE A 298 7.87 7.62 8.36
N LEU A 299 7.19 6.76 7.61
CA LEU A 299 5.93 6.14 7.97
C LEU A 299 6.15 4.65 8.22
N THR A 300 5.76 4.16 9.38
CA THR A 300 5.80 2.73 9.69
C THR A 300 4.38 2.21 9.79
N ILE A 301 4.09 1.06 9.19
CA ILE A 301 2.75 0.48 9.08
C ILE A 301 2.78 -0.99 9.45
N ASP A 302 1.73 -1.42 10.16
CA ASP A 302 1.56 -2.80 10.55
C ASP A 302 0.07 -3.16 10.72
N ASP A 303 -0.22 -4.46 10.82
CA ASP A 303 -1.54 -5.02 11.14
C ASP A 303 -2.68 -4.39 10.32
N ILE A 304 -2.55 -4.43 9.00
CA ILE A 304 -3.58 -3.95 8.09
C ILE A 304 -4.72 -4.96 8.09
N SER A 305 -5.93 -4.50 8.32
CA SER A 305 -7.12 -5.37 8.33
C SER A 305 -8.29 -4.73 7.58
N LEU A 306 -9.03 -5.55 6.89
CA LEU A 306 -10.26 -5.15 6.21
C LEU A 306 -11.46 -5.48 7.09
N VAL A 307 -12.35 -4.52 7.26
CA VAL A 307 -13.57 -4.66 8.07
C VAL A 307 -14.77 -4.78 7.15
N TYR A 308 -15.66 -5.65 7.53
CA TYR A 308 -16.90 -5.96 6.81
C TYR A 308 -18.10 -5.71 7.69
N ASP A 309 -19.14 -5.10 7.16
CA ASP A 309 -20.41 -4.99 7.87
C ASP A 309 -20.99 -6.37 8.13
N LYS A 310 -21.47 -6.58 9.36
CA LYS A 310 -22.20 -7.78 9.77
C LYS A 310 -23.64 -7.71 9.31
#